data_776e83a4639a21a91404b60b18635f15
#
_entry.id   776e83a4639a21a91404b60b18635f15
#
_cell.length_a   1.000
_cell.length_b   1.000
_cell.length_c   1.000
_cell.angle_alpha   90.00
_cell.angle_beta   90.00
_cell.angle_gamma   90.00
#
_symmetry.space_group_name_H-M   'P 1'
#
loop_
_entity.id
_entity.type
_entity.pdbx_description
1 polymer ?
#
loop_
_entity_poly.entity_id
_entity_poly.type
_entity_poly.pdbx_seq_one_letter_code
_entity_poly.pdbx_strand_id
1 'polypeptide(L)'
;MANSSLTDEVVRVVRSSGDKRDYQHLTLSNQLKVLLVHCPDSPKAAASIAVNAGHFDDPDHTQGLAHFLEHMLFLGSRAFPEPSAFGHFLNLHGGQHNAWTGTEFSNFHFDCNANALSRSLEFFASMLKEPLLSDNWIDKEIQSIESEFRLKQNDELRRLYQVHKVTANPEHPFSQFSVGNLNTLKNDKHGSLKSKLKAFFNEHYVAQRMRLVIAGPQSLDELTRLAQQYFSDIKQESGPKEPITAPLYLNEQKGVWIKVKPIKVAYRLILTLPLPSIDEDYPHKTTSFIAHLLGYEGPGSLFNALRSKGWVNSLSAGGGISGSNFKDFNINLQLTSSGRRNASNIVQWIFAYIRKIEAEGVIDWRYEERRITTEMSFLYQEPTPVGELANQLSVNAFHYRQEDALYGDYRMDGLNHVYAKRLLQEMTAQNARITLVAPDVETDRVAPIYNTEYAIEAISQLQHQLFSSTPENFCCGLPKPNRFLNSRFAPLELEAGGSLPNLIEDSPQLQLWHLQDRDFRVPKGHIYLSLKLPAVTNSAFNFAIARL
;
A
#
# COMPACT_ATOMS: atom_id res chain seq x y z
N MET A 1 -24.40 -29.42 -26.73
CA MET A 1 -24.84 -28.84 -25.45
C MET A 1 -24.01 -29.50 -24.35
N ALA A 2 -22.88 -28.94 -24.01
CA ALA A 2 -22.06 -29.41 -22.91
C ALA A 2 -22.24 -28.40 -21.77
N ASN A 3 -22.97 -28.82 -20.72
CA ASN A 3 -22.97 -28.13 -19.43
C ASN A 3 -21.55 -28.16 -18.87
N SER A 4 -20.77 -27.10 -19.07
CA SER A 4 -19.57 -26.88 -18.31
C SER A 4 -19.99 -26.48 -16.91
N SER A 5 -19.80 -27.39 -15.97
CA SER A 5 -20.08 -27.21 -14.54
C SER A 5 -19.28 -26.04 -14.02
N LEU A 6 -19.98 -24.97 -13.63
CA LEU A 6 -19.48 -23.98 -12.70
C LEU A 6 -19.11 -24.73 -11.41
N THR A 7 -17.88 -24.65 -10.97
CA THR A 7 -17.50 -25.09 -9.63
C THR A 7 -17.86 -23.97 -8.66
N ASP A 8 -19.13 -23.91 -8.26
CA ASP A 8 -19.58 -23.06 -7.16
C ASP A 8 -19.11 -23.68 -5.84
N GLU A 9 -17.90 -23.41 -5.43
CA GLU A 9 -17.55 -23.52 -4.02
C GLU A 9 -18.19 -22.31 -3.31
N VAL A 10 -19.17 -22.58 -2.45
CA VAL A 10 -19.76 -21.53 -1.60
C VAL A 10 -18.75 -21.16 -0.51
N VAL A 11 -17.80 -20.33 -0.89
CA VAL A 11 -16.81 -19.79 0.06
C VAL A 11 -17.46 -18.62 0.81
N ARG A 12 -17.61 -18.77 2.11
CA ARG A 12 -18.14 -17.71 2.97
C ARG A 12 -17.04 -16.70 3.29
N VAL A 13 -17.14 -15.49 2.73
CA VAL A 13 -16.24 -14.38 3.04
C VAL A 13 -16.42 -13.93 4.49
N VAL A 14 -15.31 -13.78 5.23
CA VAL A 14 -15.32 -13.20 6.58
C VAL A 14 -15.59 -11.70 6.46
N ARG A 15 -16.69 -11.24 7.09
CA ARG A 15 -17.14 -9.85 7.02
C ARG A 15 -17.38 -9.26 8.41
N SER A 16 -17.32 -7.94 8.52
CA SER A 16 -17.68 -7.23 9.75
C SER A 16 -19.17 -7.35 10.06
N SER A 17 -19.55 -7.16 11.32
CA SER A 17 -20.95 -7.24 11.75
C SER A 17 -21.84 -6.15 11.12
N GLY A 18 -21.27 -5.03 10.73
CA GLY A 18 -21.96 -3.92 10.06
C GLY A 18 -22.01 -4.04 8.54
N ASP A 19 -21.34 -5.02 7.94
CA ASP A 19 -21.33 -5.22 6.50
C ASP A 19 -22.58 -5.96 6.03
N LYS A 20 -23.45 -5.24 5.32
CA LYS A 20 -24.73 -5.75 4.79
C LYS A 20 -24.62 -6.29 3.36
N ARG A 21 -23.42 -6.31 2.78
CA ARG A 21 -23.18 -6.77 1.41
C ARG A 21 -23.17 -8.28 1.34
N ASP A 22 -23.52 -8.83 0.18
CA ASP A 22 -23.37 -10.25 -0.10
C ASP A 22 -22.25 -10.46 -1.12
N TYR A 23 -21.52 -11.56 -0.95
CA TYR A 23 -20.29 -11.87 -1.69
C TYR A 23 -20.38 -13.23 -2.33
N GLN A 24 -19.95 -13.34 -3.58
CA GLN A 24 -19.89 -14.62 -4.30
C GLN A 24 -18.59 -14.70 -5.12
N HIS A 25 -17.81 -15.74 -4.88
CA HIS A 25 -16.69 -16.11 -5.73
C HIS A 25 -17.17 -17.01 -6.86
N LEU A 26 -16.64 -16.79 -8.06
CA LEU A 26 -16.85 -17.69 -9.18
C LEU A 26 -15.60 -17.73 -10.07
N THR A 27 -15.47 -18.79 -10.85
CA THR A 27 -14.44 -18.93 -11.87
C THR A 27 -15.13 -19.09 -13.23
N LEU A 28 -14.84 -18.19 -14.17
CA LEU A 28 -15.39 -18.25 -15.52
C LEU A 28 -14.78 -19.41 -16.32
N SER A 29 -15.43 -19.77 -17.43
CA SER A 29 -14.96 -20.86 -18.32
C SER A 29 -13.53 -20.69 -18.83
N ASN A 30 -13.06 -19.45 -18.96
CA ASN A 30 -11.68 -19.10 -19.31
C ASN A 30 -10.72 -19.01 -18.11
N GLN A 31 -11.11 -19.51 -16.93
CA GLN A 31 -10.34 -19.51 -15.68
C GLN A 31 -10.12 -18.14 -15.06
N LEU A 32 -10.82 -17.09 -15.49
CA LEU A 32 -10.84 -15.81 -14.80
C LEU A 32 -11.53 -15.97 -13.44
N LYS A 33 -10.82 -15.60 -12.37
CA LYS A 33 -11.38 -15.57 -11.01
C LYS A 33 -12.11 -14.25 -10.79
N VAL A 34 -13.35 -14.34 -10.32
CA VAL A 34 -14.25 -13.20 -10.12
C VAL A 34 -14.78 -13.19 -8.70
N LEU A 35 -14.83 -12.01 -8.09
CA LEU A 35 -15.56 -11.75 -6.86
C LEU A 35 -16.68 -10.76 -7.16
N LEU A 36 -17.91 -11.19 -6.91
CA LEU A 36 -19.11 -10.37 -7.04
C LEU A 36 -19.55 -9.85 -5.68
N VAL A 37 -19.94 -8.57 -5.62
CA VAL A 37 -20.35 -7.91 -4.39
C VAL A 37 -21.70 -7.22 -4.61
N HIS A 38 -22.75 -7.77 -4.00
CA HIS A 38 -24.04 -7.13 -3.95
C HIS A 38 -24.08 -6.08 -2.85
N CYS A 39 -24.26 -4.82 -3.21
CA CYS A 39 -24.28 -3.66 -2.32
C CYS A 39 -25.68 -3.01 -2.39
N PRO A 40 -26.69 -3.49 -1.65
CA PRO A 40 -28.09 -3.10 -1.84
C PRO A 40 -28.37 -1.61 -1.70
N ASP A 41 -27.65 -0.95 -0.80
CA ASP A 41 -27.85 0.47 -0.47
C ASP A 41 -26.98 1.42 -1.32
N SER A 42 -26.20 0.91 -2.27
CA SER A 42 -25.29 1.74 -3.06
C SER A 42 -25.98 2.38 -4.28
N PRO A 43 -25.92 3.69 -4.46
CA PRO A 43 -26.40 4.34 -5.69
C PRO A 43 -25.47 4.14 -6.88
N LYS A 44 -24.23 3.69 -6.62
CA LYS A 44 -23.19 3.46 -7.61
C LYS A 44 -22.86 1.98 -7.74
N ALA A 45 -22.30 1.64 -8.90
CA ALA A 45 -21.65 0.37 -9.17
C ALA A 45 -20.21 0.61 -9.63
N ALA A 46 -19.38 -0.42 -9.52
CA ALA A 46 -17.97 -0.35 -9.88
C ALA A 46 -17.46 -1.69 -10.39
N ALA A 47 -16.39 -1.65 -11.16
CA ALA A 47 -15.58 -2.84 -11.40
C ALA A 47 -14.10 -2.50 -11.33
N SER A 48 -13.32 -3.50 -10.91
CA SER A 48 -11.87 -3.44 -10.89
C SER A 48 -11.28 -4.76 -11.38
N ILE A 49 -10.24 -4.68 -12.18
CA ILE A 49 -9.45 -5.84 -12.57
C ILE A 49 -7.99 -5.59 -12.23
N ALA A 50 -7.40 -6.48 -11.43
CA ALA A 50 -5.98 -6.52 -11.20
C ALA A 50 -5.35 -7.59 -12.11
N VAL A 51 -4.25 -7.24 -12.75
CA VAL A 51 -3.47 -8.10 -13.62
C VAL A 51 -2.14 -8.37 -12.96
N ASN A 52 -1.72 -9.63 -12.85
CA ASN A 52 -0.40 -10.02 -12.32
C ASN A 52 0.69 -9.75 -13.39
N ALA A 53 0.81 -8.48 -13.74
CA ALA A 53 1.85 -7.92 -14.57
C ALA A 53 2.08 -6.47 -14.15
N GLY A 54 3.33 -6.12 -13.88
CA GLY A 54 3.76 -4.79 -13.49
C GLY A 54 5.08 -4.45 -14.14
N HIS A 55 5.75 -3.41 -13.62
CA HIS A 55 7.04 -3.01 -14.22
C HIS A 55 8.17 -4.03 -14.02
N PHE A 56 7.99 -5.05 -13.17
CA PHE A 56 8.93 -6.18 -13.07
C PHE A 56 8.88 -7.11 -14.27
N ASP A 57 7.85 -6.99 -15.09
CA ASP A 57 7.67 -7.75 -16.32
C ASP A 57 8.17 -6.98 -17.56
N ASP A 58 8.66 -5.74 -17.38
CA ASP A 58 9.21 -4.96 -18.49
C ASP A 58 10.45 -5.65 -19.08
N PRO A 59 10.57 -5.75 -20.40
CA PRO A 59 11.82 -6.18 -21.01
C PRO A 59 12.96 -5.21 -20.68
N ASP A 60 14.16 -5.70 -20.37
CA ASP A 60 15.33 -4.88 -20.00
C ASP A 60 15.60 -3.71 -20.96
N HIS A 61 15.33 -3.92 -22.24
CA HIS A 61 15.55 -2.95 -23.32
C HIS A 61 14.37 -2.00 -23.56
N THR A 62 13.25 -2.14 -22.77
CA THR A 62 12.06 -1.29 -22.95
C THR A 62 11.39 -1.05 -21.60
N GLN A 63 12.12 -0.43 -20.67
CA GLN A 63 11.65 -0.14 -19.33
C GLN A 63 10.54 0.92 -19.33
N GLY A 64 9.49 0.71 -18.53
CA GLY A 64 8.27 1.50 -18.51
C GLY A 64 7.19 1.01 -19.46
N LEU A 65 7.34 -0.20 -20.05
CA LEU A 65 6.39 -0.74 -21.02
C LEU A 65 5.04 -1.08 -20.38
N ALA A 66 5.03 -1.63 -19.18
CA ALA A 66 3.80 -1.91 -18.42
C ALA A 66 3.00 -0.62 -18.15
N HIS A 67 3.68 0.45 -17.70
CA HIS A 67 3.07 1.75 -17.49
C HIS A 67 2.57 2.37 -18.80
N PHE A 68 3.34 2.22 -19.88
CA PHE A 68 2.91 2.67 -21.19
C PHE A 68 1.68 1.90 -21.70
N LEU A 69 1.61 0.60 -21.49
CA LEU A 69 0.42 -0.18 -21.82
C LEU A 69 -0.80 0.26 -21.02
N GLU A 70 -0.63 0.62 -19.74
CA GLU A 70 -1.71 1.19 -18.93
C GLU A 70 -2.36 2.39 -19.61
N HIS A 71 -1.55 3.37 -20.08
CA HIS A 71 -2.05 4.53 -20.82
C HIS A 71 -2.76 4.12 -22.12
N MET A 72 -2.17 3.20 -22.88
CA MET A 72 -2.65 2.81 -24.20
C MET A 72 -3.99 2.05 -24.16
N LEU A 73 -4.32 1.34 -23.06
CA LEU A 73 -5.55 0.57 -22.95
C LEU A 73 -6.82 1.43 -22.96
N PHE A 74 -6.76 2.66 -22.48
CA PHE A 74 -7.89 3.59 -22.48
C PHE A 74 -8.11 4.31 -23.81
N LEU A 75 -7.22 4.12 -24.78
CA LEU A 75 -7.23 4.83 -26.07
C LEU A 75 -7.98 4.11 -27.19
N GLY A 76 -8.98 3.33 -26.81
CA GLY A 76 -9.89 2.66 -27.72
C GLY A 76 -9.61 1.16 -27.90
N SER A 77 -10.67 0.48 -28.22
CA SER A 77 -10.71 -0.95 -28.52
C SER A 77 -11.35 -1.20 -29.88
N ARG A 78 -11.30 -2.44 -30.35
CA ARG A 78 -11.95 -2.80 -31.61
C ARG A 78 -13.45 -2.51 -31.62
N ALA A 79 -14.13 -2.74 -30.50
CA ALA A 79 -15.56 -2.47 -30.36
C ALA A 79 -15.86 -0.96 -30.20
N PHE A 80 -14.95 -0.20 -29.61
CA PHE A 80 -15.08 1.22 -29.31
C PHE A 80 -13.80 1.96 -29.72
N PRO A 81 -13.66 2.29 -31.01
CA PRO A 81 -12.41 2.82 -31.54
C PRO A 81 -12.11 4.27 -31.12
N GLU A 82 -13.10 5.01 -30.63
CA GLU A 82 -12.93 6.39 -30.18
C GLU A 82 -12.26 6.45 -28.80
N PRO A 83 -11.08 7.06 -28.64
CA PRO A 83 -10.30 7.03 -27.40
C PRO A 83 -11.01 7.62 -26.19
N SER A 84 -11.82 8.66 -26.38
CA SER A 84 -12.54 9.31 -25.26
C SER A 84 -13.88 8.65 -24.92
N ALA A 85 -14.33 7.66 -25.69
CA ALA A 85 -15.70 7.13 -25.58
C ALA A 85 -16.02 6.59 -24.19
N PHE A 86 -15.12 5.81 -23.58
CA PHE A 86 -15.34 5.26 -22.24
C PHE A 86 -15.39 6.36 -21.17
N GLY A 87 -14.39 7.24 -21.13
CA GLY A 87 -14.35 8.35 -20.17
C GLY A 87 -15.54 9.30 -20.32
N HIS A 88 -15.93 9.61 -21.55
CA HIS A 88 -17.11 10.43 -21.84
C HIS A 88 -18.39 9.75 -21.34
N PHE A 89 -18.57 8.47 -21.63
CA PHE A 89 -19.72 7.69 -21.14
C PHE A 89 -19.80 7.70 -19.61
N LEU A 90 -18.70 7.42 -18.91
CA LEU A 90 -18.65 7.44 -17.45
C LEU A 90 -19.00 8.81 -16.88
N ASN A 91 -18.44 9.89 -17.42
CA ASN A 91 -18.73 11.26 -16.98
C ASN A 91 -20.21 11.61 -17.09
N LEU A 92 -20.88 11.22 -18.18
CA LEU A 92 -22.32 11.40 -18.36
C LEU A 92 -23.16 10.60 -17.34
N HIS A 93 -22.60 9.54 -16.78
CA HIS A 93 -23.27 8.66 -15.81
C HIS A 93 -22.68 8.79 -14.41
N GLY A 94 -22.14 9.96 -14.06
CA GLY A 94 -21.65 10.28 -12.72
C GLY A 94 -20.48 9.43 -12.26
N GLY A 95 -19.68 8.90 -13.18
CA GLY A 95 -18.59 7.99 -12.92
C GLY A 95 -17.23 8.50 -13.38
N GLN A 96 -16.22 7.74 -13.07
CA GLN A 96 -14.82 7.97 -13.46
C GLN A 96 -14.10 6.64 -13.61
N HIS A 97 -12.96 6.65 -14.28
CA HIS A 97 -12.02 5.52 -14.31
C HIS A 97 -10.63 5.97 -13.89
N ASN A 98 -9.84 5.02 -13.45
CA ASN A 98 -8.43 5.21 -13.18
C ASN A 98 -7.68 3.89 -13.33
N ALA A 99 -6.35 3.94 -13.34
CA ALA A 99 -5.47 2.78 -13.30
C ALA A 99 -4.18 3.11 -12.56
N TRP A 100 -3.40 2.09 -12.26
CA TRP A 100 -2.05 2.24 -11.75
C TRP A 100 -1.21 1.00 -12.08
N THR A 101 0.09 1.21 -12.27
CA THR A 101 1.09 0.17 -12.49
C THR A 101 2.05 0.12 -11.30
N GLY A 102 2.07 -1.01 -10.62
CA GLY A 102 2.99 -1.30 -9.53
C GLY A 102 4.18 -2.15 -9.97
N THR A 103 4.82 -2.80 -8.99
CA THR A 103 5.94 -3.71 -9.21
C THR A 103 5.53 -4.96 -9.98
N GLU A 104 4.60 -5.73 -9.45
CA GLU A 104 4.17 -7.03 -9.97
C GLU A 104 2.71 -7.02 -10.47
N PHE A 105 1.99 -5.92 -10.30
CA PHE A 105 0.58 -5.80 -10.66
C PHE A 105 0.29 -4.49 -11.38
N SER A 106 -0.66 -4.54 -12.29
CA SER A 106 -1.38 -3.37 -12.82
C SER A 106 -2.86 -3.50 -12.46
N ASN A 107 -3.51 -2.39 -12.20
CA ASN A 107 -4.93 -2.36 -11.83
C ASN A 107 -5.67 -1.34 -12.68
N PHE A 108 -6.85 -1.71 -13.12
CA PHE A 108 -7.79 -0.89 -13.88
C PHE A 108 -9.13 -0.90 -13.17
N HIS A 109 -9.75 0.24 -12.97
CA HIS A 109 -11.02 0.33 -12.29
C HIS A 109 -11.85 1.51 -12.73
N PHE A 110 -13.15 1.39 -12.53
CA PHE A 110 -14.11 2.48 -12.75
C PHE A 110 -15.24 2.40 -11.73
N ASP A 111 -15.93 3.52 -11.52
CA ASP A 111 -17.26 3.60 -10.91
C ASP A 111 -18.24 4.30 -11.86
N CYS A 112 -19.54 4.07 -11.66
CA CYS A 112 -20.61 4.74 -12.38
C CYS A 112 -21.93 4.67 -11.61
N ASN A 113 -22.95 5.41 -12.04
CA ASN A 113 -24.31 5.21 -11.54
C ASN A 113 -24.75 3.76 -11.84
N ALA A 114 -25.48 3.16 -10.92
CA ALA A 114 -25.85 1.75 -10.96
C ALA A 114 -26.52 1.28 -12.27
N ASN A 115 -27.33 2.15 -12.89
CA ASN A 115 -28.03 1.84 -14.15
C ASN A 115 -27.11 1.84 -15.38
N ALA A 116 -25.90 2.33 -15.26
CA ALA A 116 -24.90 2.37 -16.34
C ALA A 116 -23.93 1.18 -16.31
N LEU A 117 -23.98 0.31 -15.28
CA LEU A 117 -23.00 -0.75 -15.06
C LEU A 117 -22.81 -1.66 -16.28
N SER A 118 -23.88 -2.18 -16.86
CA SER A 118 -23.79 -3.14 -17.98
C SER A 118 -23.01 -2.56 -19.18
N ARG A 119 -23.30 -1.31 -19.56
CA ARG A 119 -22.60 -0.66 -20.67
C ARG A 119 -21.17 -0.29 -20.30
N SER A 120 -20.92 0.13 -19.05
CA SER A 120 -19.57 0.39 -18.57
C SER A 120 -18.69 -0.87 -18.59
N LEU A 121 -19.24 -2.02 -18.20
CA LEU A 121 -18.55 -3.33 -18.28
C LEU A 121 -18.24 -3.73 -19.73
N GLU A 122 -19.11 -3.41 -20.66
CA GLU A 122 -18.85 -3.68 -22.10
C GLU A 122 -17.63 -2.89 -22.60
N PHE A 123 -17.54 -1.59 -22.31
CA PHE A 123 -16.35 -0.78 -22.60
C PHE A 123 -15.12 -1.36 -21.92
N PHE A 124 -15.21 -1.60 -20.62
CA PHE A 124 -14.11 -2.07 -19.79
C PHE A 124 -13.56 -3.42 -20.24
N ALA A 125 -14.44 -4.39 -20.51
CA ALA A 125 -14.04 -5.70 -21.02
C ALA A 125 -13.43 -5.61 -22.43
N SER A 126 -13.94 -4.73 -23.30
CA SER A 126 -13.44 -4.61 -24.67
C SER A 126 -11.99 -4.13 -24.74
N MET A 127 -11.57 -3.20 -23.85
CA MET A 127 -10.19 -2.74 -23.80
C MET A 127 -9.21 -3.81 -23.33
N LEU A 128 -9.69 -4.77 -22.51
CA LEU A 128 -8.89 -5.89 -22.00
C LEU A 128 -8.86 -7.09 -22.97
N LYS A 129 -9.74 -7.12 -23.95
CA LYS A 129 -9.79 -8.18 -24.98
C LYS A 129 -9.08 -7.81 -26.27
N GLU A 130 -9.39 -6.66 -26.81
CA GLU A 130 -8.95 -6.23 -28.14
C GLU A 130 -8.60 -4.74 -28.17
N PRO A 131 -7.58 -4.27 -27.42
CA PRO A 131 -7.13 -2.88 -27.49
C PRO A 131 -6.56 -2.57 -28.87
N LEU A 132 -6.81 -1.36 -29.39
CA LEU A 132 -6.33 -0.97 -30.71
C LEU A 132 -4.82 -0.81 -30.78
N LEU A 133 -4.19 -0.30 -29.72
CA LEU A 133 -2.76 0.02 -29.66
C LEU A 133 -2.32 0.77 -30.94
N SER A 134 -3.06 1.83 -31.27
CA SER A 134 -2.94 2.54 -32.54
C SER A 134 -1.65 3.36 -32.63
N ASP A 135 -0.96 3.30 -33.77
CA ASP A 135 0.26 4.08 -34.03
C ASP A 135 0.06 5.58 -33.82
N ASN A 136 -1.11 6.10 -34.22
CA ASN A 136 -1.43 7.53 -34.08
C ASN A 136 -1.43 8.02 -32.62
N TRP A 137 -1.65 7.12 -31.66
CA TRP A 137 -1.67 7.46 -30.23
C TRP A 137 -0.36 7.12 -29.52
N ILE A 138 0.42 6.16 -30.04
CA ILE A 138 1.72 5.79 -29.45
C ILE A 138 2.62 7.02 -29.29
N ASP A 139 2.82 7.81 -30.34
CA ASP A 139 3.70 8.98 -30.29
C ASP A 139 3.18 10.06 -29.35
N LYS A 140 1.85 10.24 -29.24
CA LYS A 140 1.24 11.19 -28.35
C LYS A 140 1.37 10.77 -26.90
N GLU A 141 1.12 9.49 -26.60
CA GLU A 141 1.21 8.99 -25.22
C GLU A 141 2.64 8.88 -24.71
N ILE A 142 3.63 8.62 -25.57
CA ILE A 142 5.03 8.75 -25.18
C ILE A 142 5.34 10.19 -24.71
N GLN A 143 4.80 11.22 -25.39
CA GLN A 143 4.96 12.61 -24.96
C GLN A 143 4.22 12.91 -23.64
N SER A 144 3.08 12.28 -23.40
CA SER A 144 2.35 12.35 -22.15
C SER A 144 3.20 11.79 -20.99
N ILE A 145 3.74 10.59 -21.16
CA ILE A 145 4.63 9.94 -20.18
C ILE A 145 5.93 10.76 -19.97
N GLU A 146 6.53 11.27 -21.03
CA GLU A 146 7.69 12.15 -20.91
C GLU A 146 7.37 13.41 -20.09
N SER A 147 6.19 13.98 -20.29
CA SER A 147 5.73 15.17 -19.55
C SER A 147 5.51 14.83 -18.07
N GLU A 148 4.91 13.68 -17.78
CA GLU A 148 4.76 13.18 -16.41
C GLU A 148 6.13 12.94 -15.74
N PHE A 149 7.04 12.28 -16.44
CA PHE A 149 8.38 12.05 -15.97
C PHE A 149 9.10 13.37 -15.64
N ARG A 150 9.05 14.36 -16.54
CA ARG A 150 9.68 15.68 -16.33
C ARG A 150 9.07 16.44 -15.14
N LEU A 151 7.76 16.36 -14.96
CA LEU A 151 7.08 16.97 -13.81
C LEU A 151 7.60 16.41 -12.48
N LYS A 152 7.97 15.13 -12.45
CA LYS A 152 8.47 14.43 -11.26
C LYS A 152 10.01 14.37 -11.16
N GLN A 153 10.75 15.01 -12.07
CA GLN A 153 12.21 14.93 -12.12
C GLN A 153 12.90 15.47 -10.87
N ASN A 154 12.28 16.46 -10.21
CA ASN A 154 12.77 17.05 -8.97
C ASN A 154 12.05 16.53 -7.70
N ASP A 155 11.25 15.50 -7.83
CA ASP A 155 10.58 14.89 -6.69
C ASP A 155 11.59 14.07 -5.85
N GLU A 156 11.74 14.43 -4.58
CA GLU A 156 12.74 13.84 -3.67
C GLU A 156 12.49 12.34 -3.44
N LEU A 157 11.23 11.89 -3.41
CA LEU A 157 10.92 10.48 -3.21
C LEU A 157 11.27 9.66 -4.46
N ARG A 158 10.98 10.17 -5.66
CA ARG A 158 11.36 9.52 -6.92
C ARG A 158 12.87 9.44 -7.09
N ARG A 159 13.58 10.49 -6.73
CA ARG A 159 15.05 10.56 -6.75
C ARG A 159 15.66 9.52 -5.80
N LEU A 160 15.18 9.47 -4.56
CA LEU A 160 15.62 8.50 -3.57
C LEU A 160 15.30 7.06 -4.00
N TYR A 161 14.11 6.84 -4.54
CA TYR A 161 13.69 5.54 -5.04
C TYR A 161 14.55 5.05 -6.20
N GLN A 162 14.98 5.96 -7.08
CA GLN A 162 15.92 5.61 -8.17
C GLN A 162 17.30 5.22 -7.63
N VAL A 163 17.82 5.90 -6.60
CA VAL A 163 19.06 5.48 -5.94
C VAL A 163 18.89 4.07 -5.34
N HIS A 164 17.76 3.80 -4.73
CA HIS A 164 17.45 2.48 -4.19
C HIS A 164 17.51 1.40 -5.29
N LYS A 165 16.87 1.67 -6.46
CA LYS A 165 16.87 0.78 -7.62
C LYS A 165 18.29 0.49 -8.17
N VAL A 166 19.06 1.52 -8.46
CA VAL A 166 20.39 1.35 -9.06
C VAL A 166 21.44 0.78 -8.12
N THR A 167 21.13 0.72 -6.82
CA THR A 167 21.98 0.10 -5.80
C THR A 167 21.53 -1.30 -5.38
N ALA A 168 20.45 -1.81 -5.97
CA ALA A 168 19.97 -3.17 -5.82
C ALA A 168 20.64 -4.12 -6.82
N ASN A 169 20.33 -5.41 -6.73
CA ASN A 169 20.84 -6.41 -7.68
C ASN A 169 20.37 -6.09 -9.11
N PRO A 170 21.27 -5.87 -10.06
CA PRO A 170 20.90 -5.55 -11.45
C PRO A 170 20.13 -6.68 -12.16
N GLU A 171 20.26 -7.94 -11.71
CA GLU A 171 19.50 -9.07 -12.26
C GLU A 171 18.07 -9.16 -11.68
N HIS A 172 17.79 -8.45 -10.60
CA HIS A 172 16.43 -8.37 -10.07
C HIS A 172 15.64 -7.27 -10.79
N PRO A 173 14.39 -7.53 -11.26
CA PRO A 173 13.61 -6.57 -12.04
C PRO A 173 13.30 -5.26 -11.29
N PHE A 174 13.47 -5.23 -9.97
CA PHE A 174 13.38 -4.00 -9.18
C PHE A 174 14.38 -2.92 -9.64
N SER A 175 15.54 -3.31 -10.16
CA SER A 175 16.57 -2.36 -10.63
C SER A 175 16.12 -1.52 -11.82
N GLN A 176 15.09 -1.97 -12.56
CA GLN A 176 14.60 -1.33 -13.77
C GLN A 176 13.85 -0.02 -13.50
N PHE A 177 13.91 0.90 -14.45
CA PHE A 177 13.14 2.14 -14.43
C PHE A 177 11.67 1.89 -14.73
N SER A 178 10.77 2.31 -13.83
CA SER A 178 9.36 1.89 -13.87
C SER A 178 8.41 2.84 -14.62
N VAL A 179 8.80 4.10 -14.85
CA VAL A 179 7.88 5.10 -15.44
C VAL A 179 7.93 5.09 -16.97
N GLY A 180 9.12 4.88 -17.52
CA GLY A 180 9.35 5.10 -18.93
C GLY A 180 9.62 6.57 -19.28
N ASN A 181 10.27 6.79 -20.41
CA ASN A 181 10.52 8.11 -21.02
C ASN A 181 10.92 7.94 -22.50
N LEU A 182 11.18 9.05 -23.20
CA LEU A 182 11.62 9.04 -24.62
C LEU A 182 12.86 8.19 -24.89
N ASN A 183 13.72 7.94 -23.91
CA ASN A 183 14.93 7.15 -24.07
C ASN A 183 14.67 5.65 -23.96
N THR A 184 13.69 5.23 -23.17
CA THR A 184 13.36 3.81 -22.91
C THR A 184 12.21 3.31 -23.78
N LEU A 185 11.23 4.17 -24.09
CA LEU A 185 10.05 3.83 -24.91
C LEU A 185 10.29 4.25 -26.37
N LYS A 186 10.99 3.42 -27.13
CA LYS A 186 11.36 3.70 -28.52
C LYS A 186 11.44 2.43 -29.37
N ASN A 187 11.42 2.62 -30.67
CA ASN A 187 11.78 1.58 -31.62
C ASN A 187 13.29 1.29 -31.55
N ASP A 188 13.67 0.05 -31.60
CA ASP A 188 15.07 -0.39 -31.57
C ASP A 188 15.28 -1.70 -32.36
N LYS A 189 16.46 -2.32 -32.24
CA LYS A 189 16.80 -3.60 -32.89
C LYS A 189 15.90 -4.78 -32.48
N HIS A 190 15.17 -4.67 -31.35
CA HIS A 190 14.25 -5.70 -30.86
C HIS A 190 12.83 -5.52 -31.41
N GLY A 191 12.57 -4.47 -32.16
CA GLY A 191 11.31 -4.24 -32.84
C GLY A 191 10.72 -2.84 -32.65
N SER A 192 9.54 -2.63 -33.26
CA SER A 192 8.78 -1.40 -33.02
C SER A 192 8.14 -1.41 -31.63
N LEU A 193 7.93 -0.23 -31.04
CA LEU A 193 7.28 -0.10 -29.74
C LEU A 193 5.88 -0.72 -29.75
N LYS A 194 5.15 -0.59 -30.86
CA LYS A 194 3.85 -1.27 -31.05
C LYS A 194 3.96 -2.79 -30.99
N SER A 195 4.98 -3.38 -31.61
CA SER A 195 5.18 -4.84 -31.55
C SER A 195 5.49 -5.31 -30.13
N LYS A 196 6.28 -4.54 -29.40
CA LYS A 196 6.60 -4.81 -27.97
C LYS A 196 5.36 -4.71 -27.07
N LEU A 197 4.53 -3.65 -27.24
CA LEU A 197 3.26 -3.51 -26.55
C LEU A 197 2.32 -4.69 -26.80
N LYS A 198 2.19 -5.10 -28.07
CA LYS A 198 1.36 -6.26 -28.43
C LYS A 198 1.89 -7.56 -27.84
N ALA A 199 3.21 -7.76 -27.85
CA ALA A 199 3.83 -8.94 -27.23
C ALA A 199 3.55 -8.96 -25.73
N PHE A 200 3.80 -7.87 -25.03
CA PHE A 200 3.55 -7.72 -23.58
C PHE A 200 2.07 -7.95 -23.24
N PHE A 201 1.16 -7.33 -23.98
CA PHE A 201 -0.29 -7.54 -23.80
C PHE A 201 -0.68 -9.01 -23.99
N ASN A 202 -0.24 -9.63 -25.09
CA ASN A 202 -0.58 -11.01 -25.41
C ASN A 202 -0.03 -12.02 -24.41
N GLU A 203 1.11 -11.74 -23.79
CA GLU A 203 1.76 -12.60 -22.81
C GLU A 203 1.14 -12.46 -21.42
N HIS A 204 0.84 -11.24 -20.99
CA HIS A 204 0.48 -10.97 -19.60
C HIS A 204 -1.01 -10.77 -19.37
N TYR A 205 -1.77 -10.27 -20.37
CA TYR A 205 -3.19 -9.96 -20.21
C TYR A 205 -4.06 -11.16 -20.57
N VAL A 206 -3.92 -12.21 -19.78
CA VAL A 206 -4.64 -13.49 -19.92
C VAL A 206 -5.48 -13.77 -18.67
N ALA A 207 -6.60 -14.45 -18.84
CA ALA A 207 -7.62 -14.62 -17.79
C ALA A 207 -7.07 -15.19 -16.47
N GLN A 208 -6.13 -16.14 -16.53
CA GLN A 208 -5.54 -16.76 -15.32
C GLN A 208 -4.68 -15.80 -14.50
N ARG A 209 -4.12 -14.77 -15.15
CA ARG A 209 -3.31 -13.73 -14.50
C ARG A 209 -4.14 -12.54 -14.02
N MET A 210 -5.47 -12.64 -14.07
CA MET A 210 -6.38 -11.56 -13.71
C MET A 210 -7.27 -11.91 -12.52
N ARG A 211 -7.71 -10.88 -11.80
CA ARG A 211 -8.70 -10.95 -10.73
C ARG A 211 -9.71 -9.83 -10.94
N LEU A 212 -10.94 -10.20 -11.20
CA LEU A 212 -12.04 -9.26 -11.46
C LEU A 212 -12.92 -9.13 -10.22
N VAL A 213 -13.28 -7.91 -9.88
CA VAL A 213 -14.31 -7.60 -8.88
C VAL A 213 -15.38 -6.75 -9.55
N ILE A 214 -16.65 -7.12 -9.37
CA ILE A 214 -17.79 -6.31 -9.78
C ILE A 214 -18.66 -6.06 -8.55
N ALA A 215 -18.93 -4.80 -8.22
CA ALA A 215 -19.69 -4.39 -7.04
C ALA A 215 -20.81 -3.43 -7.42
N GLY A 216 -22.00 -3.62 -6.89
CA GLY A 216 -23.12 -2.74 -7.15
C GLY A 216 -24.43 -3.23 -6.52
N PRO A 217 -25.54 -2.48 -6.68
CA PRO A 217 -26.84 -2.86 -6.13
C PRO A 217 -27.56 -3.97 -6.92
N GLN A 218 -27.01 -4.40 -8.06
CA GLN A 218 -27.53 -5.52 -8.83
C GLN A 218 -27.46 -6.80 -8.02
N SER A 219 -28.40 -7.73 -8.22
CA SER A 219 -28.36 -9.06 -7.59
C SER A 219 -27.11 -9.85 -8.01
N LEU A 220 -26.68 -10.80 -7.19
CA LEU A 220 -25.54 -11.66 -7.52
C LEU A 220 -25.77 -12.43 -8.84
N ASP A 221 -27.00 -12.86 -9.14
CA ASP A 221 -27.35 -13.52 -10.40
C ASP A 221 -27.16 -12.59 -11.61
N GLU A 222 -27.57 -11.33 -11.47
CA GLU A 222 -27.35 -10.34 -12.52
C GLU A 222 -25.86 -10.02 -12.71
N LEU A 223 -25.12 -9.83 -11.62
CA LEU A 223 -23.67 -9.62 -11.67
C LEU A 223 -22.95 -10.83 -12.29
N THR A 224 -23.39 -12.06 -11.98
CA THR A 224 -22.88 -13.30 -12.59
C THR A 224 -23.10 -13.29 -14.09
N ARG A 225 -24.32 -12.99 -14.53
CA ARG A 225 -24.66 -12.91 -15.96
C ARG A 225 -23.80 -11.87 -16.69
N LEU A 226 -23.60 -10.70 -16.09
CA LEU A 226 -22.77 -9.64 -16.67
C LEU A 226 -21.28 -10.05 -16.75
N ALA A 227 -20.75 -10.68 -15.71
CA ALA A 227 -19.38 -11.20 -15.71
C ALA A 227 -19.17 -12.24 -16.82
N GLN A 228 -20.08 -13.19 -16.94
CA GLN A 228 -20.06 -14.22 -17.99
C GLN A 228 -20.17 -13.61 -19.38
N GLN A 229 -21.11 -12.68 -19.57
CA GLN A 229 -21.38 -12.05 -20.87
C GLN A 229 -20.18 -11.28 -21.40
N TYR A 230 -19.48 -10.54 -20.55
CA TYR A 230 -18.46 -9.61 -21.02
C TYR A 230 -17.03 -10.12 -20.88
N PHE A 231 -16.74 -11.04 -19.94
CA PHE A 231 -15.36 -11.42 -19.62
C PHE A 231 -14.98 -12.86 -19.97
N SER A 232 -15.92 -13.73 -20.34
CA SER A 232 -15.63 -15.13 -20.68
C SER A 232 -14.76 -15.30 -21.93
N ASP A 233 -14.71 -14.28 -22.79
CA ASP A 233 -13.93 -14.29 -24.03
C ASP A 233 -12.51 -13.70 -23.87
N ILE A 234 -12.11 -13.29 -22.66
CA ILE A 234 -10.72 -12.89 -22.42
C ILE A 234 -9.84 -14.11 -22.71
N LYS A 235 -8.74 -13.86 -23.43
CA LYS A 235 -7.78 -14.89 -23.84
C LYS A 235 -7.35 -15.73 -22.62
N GLN A 236 -7.37 -17.03 -22.82
CA GLN A 236 -6.85 -18.01 -21.87
C GLN A 236 -5.49 -18.51 -22.36
N GLU A 237 -4.54 -18.69 -21.44
CA GLU A 237 -3.26 -19.31 -21.72
C GLU A 237 -2.94 -20.32 -20.62
N SER A 238 -2.19 -21.38 -20.95
CA SER A 238 -1.82 -22.40 -19.98
C SER A 238 -0.46 -22.10 -19.38
N GLY A 239 -0.41 -22.13 -18.05
CA GLY A 239 0.82 -22.05 -17.26
C GLY A 239 0.81 -20.93 -16.21
N PRO A 240 1.46 -21.16 -15.05
CA PRO A 240 1.69 -20.12 -14.07
C PRO A 240 2.71 -19.10 -14.59
N LYS A 241 2.69 -17.89 -14.03
CA LYS A 241 3.77 -16.93 -14.21
C LYS A 241 5.05 -17.49 -13.59
N GLU A 242 6.17 -17.38 -14.29
CA GLU A 242 7.46 -17.77 -13.74
C GLU A 242 7.80 -16.94 -12.51
N PRO A 243 8.25 -17.57 -11.40
CA PRO A 243 8.60 -16.85 -10.19
C PRO A 243 9.90 -16.06 -10.36
N ILE A 244 9.99 -14.91 -9.69
CA ILE A 244 11.23 -14.15 -9.61
C ILE A 244 12.19 -14.90 -8.67
N THR A 245 13.31 -15.38 -9.22
CA THR A 245 14.30 -16.17 -8.47
C THR A 245 15.53 -15.37 -8.05
N ALA A 246 15.84 -14.28 -8.75
CA ALA A 246 16.94 -13.41 -8.39
C ALA A 246 16.71 -12.76 -7.02
N PRO A 247 17.69 -12.73 -6.10
CA PRO A 247 17.55 -12.02 -4.84
C PRO A 247 17.56 -10.50 -5.07
N LEU A 248 16.77 -9.76 -4.28
CA LEU A 248 16.72 -8.29 -4.39
C LEU A 248 18.09 -7.64 -4.16
N TYR A 249 18.88 -8.18 -3.24
CA TYR A 249 20.23 -7.72 -2.93
C TYR A 249 21.22 -8.86 -2.90
N LEU A 250 22.36 -8.64 -3.51
CA LEU A 250 23.54 -9.48 -3.35
C LEU A 250 24.22 -9.18 -2.00
N ASN A 251 25.13 -10.05 -1.57
CA ASN A 251 25.80 -9.89 -0.26
C ASN A 251 26.60 -8.60 -0.16
N GLU A 252 27.28 -8.21 -1.24
CA GLU A 252 28.07 -6.95 -1.33
C GLU A 252 27.21 -5.68 -1.33
N GLN A 253 25.90 -5.82 -1.53
CA GLN A 253 24.95 -4.70 -1.50
C GLN A 253 24.30 -4.51 -0.13
N LYS A 254 24.65 -5.37 0.84
CA LYS A 254 24.24 -5.32 2.25
C LYS A 254 25.42 -4.90 3.13
N GLY A 255 25.16 -4.50 4.36
CA GLY A 255 26.17 -3.94 5.25
C GLY A 255 26.79 -2.63 4.72
N VAL A 256 25.95 -1.78 4.16
CA VAL A 256 26.39 -0.54 3.46
C VAL A 256 25.69 0.71 3.96
N TRP A 257 26.42 1.83 3.89
CA TRP A 257 25.88 3.18 3.91
C TRP A 257 25.63 3.66 2.48
N ILE A 258 24.46 4.25 2.25
CA ILE A 258 24.10 4.94 1.01
C ILE A 258 23.89 6.41 1.36
N LYS A 259 24.77 7.27 0.91
CA LYS A 259 24.68 8.70 1.13
C LYS A 259 23.99 9.35 -0.06
N VAL A 260 22.97 10.15 0.15
CA VAL A 260 22.17 10.78 -0.93
C VAL A 260 22.06 12.26 -0.69
N LYS A 261 22.37 13.05 -1.72
CA LYS A 261 22.26 14.49 -1.67
C LYS A 261 20.88 14.95 -2.15
N PRO A 262 20.08 15.60 -1.29
CA PRO A 262 18.76 16.09 -1.66
C PRO A 262 18.86 17.42 -2.42
N ILE A 263 17.80 17.78 -3.16
CA ILE A 263 17.66 19.12 -3.76
C ILE A 263 17.26 20.14 -2.69
N LYS A 264 16.27 19.80 -1.87
CA LYS A 264 15.84 20.64 -0.74
C LYS A 264 16.54 20.19 0.52
N VAL A 265 16.83 21.14 1.41
CA VAL A 265 17.44 20.81 2.71
C VAL A 265 16.55 19.84 3.47
N ALA A 266 17.02 18.62 3.61
CA ALA A 266 16.33 17.55 4.34
C ALA A 266 17.38 16.68 5.04
N TYR A 267 17.02 16.17 6.22
CA TYR A 267 17.83 15.21 6.97
C TYR A 267 16.99 13.98 7.22
N ARG A 268 17.31 12.87 6.58
CA ARG A 268 16.61 11.59 6.74
C ARG A 268 17.61 10.47 6.97
N LEU A 269 17.20 9.52 7.78
CA LEU A 269 17.90 8.25 7.97
C LEU A 269 16.90 7.12 7.73
N ILE A 270 17.25 6.21 6.83
CA ILE A 270 16.41 5.06 6.49
C ILE A 270 17.26 3.81 6.65
N LEU A 271 16.85 2.93 7.56
CA LEU A 271 17.40 1.58 7.63
C LEU A 271 16.46 0.65 6.85
N THR A 272 16.97 0.09 5.77
CA THR A 272 16.30 -0.96 5.01
C THR A 272 16.88 -2.30 5.45
N LEU A 273 16.02 -3.16 5.98
CA LEU A 273 16.34 -4.51 6.46
C LEU A 273 15.66 -5.50 5.52
N PRO A 274 16.41 -6.17 4.63
CA PRO A 274 15.85 -7.17 3.73
C PRO A 274 15.33 -8.38 4.51
N LEU A 275 14.08 -8.74 4.26
CA LEU A 275 13.37 -9.86 4.86
C LEU A 275 12.76 -10.76 3.77
N PRO A 276 12.39 -12.01 4.09
CA PRO A 276 11.58 -12.83 3.19
C PRO A 276 10.24 -12.21 2.84
N SER A 277 9.57 -12.69 1.79
CA SER A 277 8.18 -12.31 1.48
C SER A 277 7.26 -12.53 2.69
N ILE A 278 6.27 -11.65 2.81
CA ILE A 278 5.30 -11.69 3.92
C ILE A 278 3.99 -12.40 3.55
N ASP A 279 3.83 -12.80 2.29
CA ASP A 279 2.57 -13.33 1.79
C ASP A 279 2.12 -14.60 2.53
N GLU A 280 3.03 -15.51 2.81
CA GLU A 280 2.70 -16.74 3.56
C GLU A 280 2.40 -16.50 5.04
N ASP A 281 2.96 -15.43 5.63
CA ASP A 281 2.77 -15.07 7.05
C ASP A 281 1.59 -14.10 7.27
N TYR A 282 0.79 -13.81 6.23
CA TYR A 282 -0.32 -12.87 6.39
C TYR A 282 -1.32 -13.24 7.49
N PRO A 283 -1.56 -14.54 7.84
CA PRO A 283 -2.45 -14.88 8.95
C PRO A 283 -1.91 -14.50 10.32
N HIS A 284 -0.59 -14.41 10.47
CA HIS A 284 0.08 -14.09 11.74
C HIS A 284 0.54 -12.64 11.84
N LYS A 285 0.73 -11.97 10.71
CA LYS A 285 1.21 -10.57 10.65
C LYS A 285 2.46 -10.30 11.49
N THR A 286 3.39 -11.25 11.53
CA THR A 286 4.59 -11.19 12.36
C THR A 286 5.41 -9.95 12.10
N THR A 287 5.62 -9.60 10.82
CA THR A 287 6.35 -8.39 10.42
C THR A 287 5.64 -7.11 10.88
N SER A 288 4.31 -7.07 10.79
CA SER A 288 3.49 -5.94 11.28
C SER A 288 3.56 -5.80 12.80
N PHE A 289 3.61 -6.92 13.54
CA PHE A 289 3.80 -6.93 14.98
C PHE A 289 5.18 -6.37 15.39
N ILE A 290 6.26 -6.80 14.71
CA ILE A 290 7.61 -6.26 14.93
C ILE A 290 7.62 -4.75 14.63
N ALA A 291 6.99 -4.34 13.54
CA ALA A 291 6.86 -2.93 13.16
C ALA A 291 6.14 -2.11 14.24
N HIS A 292 5.08 -2.66 14.84
CA HIS A 292 4.36 -2.01 15.94
C HIS A 292 5.26 -1.78 17.18
N LEU A 293 6.10 -2.76 17.51
CA LEU A 293 7.03 -2.62 18.63
C LEU A 293 8.12 -1.58 18.35
N LEU A 294 8.68 -1.59 17.13
CA LEU A 294 9.73 -0.65 16.70
C LEU A 294 9.19 0.79 16.55
N GLY A 295 7.98 0.93 16.05
CA GLY A 295 7.32 2.22 15.82
C GLY A 295 6.55 2.77 17.02
N TYR A 296 6.62 2.11 18.20
CA TYR A 296 5.96 2.59 19.40
C TYR A 296 6.49 3.98 19.81
N GLU A 297 5.59 4.93 20.07
CA GLU A 297 5.94 6.33 20.38
C GLU A 297 5.79 6.71 21.84
N GLY A 298 5.20 5.84 22.67
CA GLY A 298 4.90 6.12 24.07
C GLY A 298 6.16 6.28 24.95
N PRO A 299 5.96 6.59 26.24
CA PRO A 299 7.06 6.80 27.18
C PRO A 299 8.05 5.63 27.22
N GLY A 300 9.34 5.94 27.14
CA GLY A 300 10.41 4.94 27.14
C GLY A 300 10.64 4.25 25.80
N SER A 301 9.90 4.55 24.73
CA SER A 301 10.15 4.02 23.40
C SER A 301 11.47 4.52 22.80
N LEU A 302 11.93 3.85 21.74
CA LEU A 302 13.07 4.31 20.94
C LEU A 302 12.84 5.74 20.42
N PHE A 303 11.67 6.00 19.83
CA PHE A 303 11.33 7.33 19.36
C PHE A 303 11.41 8.38 20.47
N ASN A 304 10.79 8.13 21.63
CA ASN A 304 10.79 9.04 22.75
C ASN A 304 12.22 9.35 23.24
N ALA A 305 13.09 8.33 23.34
CA ALA A 305 14.48 8.49 23.74
C ALA A 305 15.29 9.32 22.74
N LEU A 306 15.15 9.06 21.45
CA LEU A 306 15.85 9.82 20.40
C LEU A 306 15.33 11.26 20.29
N ARG A 307 14.02 11.46 20.45
CA ARG A 307 13.38 12.79 20.47
C ARG A 307 13.85 13.63 21.67
N SER A 308 13.93 13.01 22.85
CA SER A 308 14.42 13.69 24.06
C SER A 308 15.87 14.15 23.95
N LYS A 309 16.69 13.49 23.11
CA LYS A 309 18.06 13.92 22.75
C LYS A 309 18.06 15.03 21.70
N GLY A 310 16.91 15.43 21.18
CA GLY A 310 16.80 16.39 20.07
C GLY A 310 17.36 15.88 18.75
N TRP A 311 17.38 14.56 18.52
CA TRP A 311 17.95 13.95 17.31
C TRP A 311 16.94 13.68 16.21
N VAL A 312 15.69 13.40 16.56
CA VAL A 312 14.65 13.04 15.60
C VAL A 312 13.36 13.82 15.79
N ASN A 313 12.66 14.07 14.68
CA ASN A 313 11.31 14.66 14.66
C ASN A 313 10.23 13.60 14.53
N SER A 314 10.50 12.53 13.77
CA SER A 314 9.58 11.40 13.58
C SER A 314 10.35 10.10 13.38
N LEU A 315 9.68 8.99 13.69
CA LEU A 315 10.12 7.63 13.42
C LEU A 315 8.92 6.82 12.93
N SER A 316 9.10 6.05 11.86
CA SER A 316 8.13 5.04 11.41
C SER A 316 8.84 3.74 11.09
N ALA A 317 8.19 2.60 11.32
CA ALA A 317 8.74 1.27 11.06
C ALA A 317 7.75 0.39 10.29
N GLY A 318 8.26 -0.57 9.51
CA GLY A 318 7.47 -1.57 8.78
C GLY A 318 7.16 -1.21 7.33
N GLY A 319 7.41 0.04 6.90
CA GLY A 319 7.26 0.45 5.50
C GLY A 319 8.25 -0.26 4.56
N GLY A 320 8.35 0.25 3.34
CA GLY A 320 9.19 -0.29 2.28
C GLY A 320 8.42 -1.12 1.27
N ILE A 321 9.11 -1.51 0.20
CA ILE A 321 8.51 -2.30 -0.86
C ILE A 321 8.36 -3.77 -0.46
N SER A 322 7.40 -4.43 -1.08
CA SER A 322 7.18 -5.87 -0.98
C SER A 322 7.06 -6.46 -2.36
N GLY A 323 7.50 -7.68 -2.53
CA GLY A 323 7.32 -8.47 -3.72
C GLY A 323 7.07 -9.93 -3.38
N SER A 324 6.81 -10.74 -4.38
CA SER A 324 6.53 -12.17 -4.21
C SER A 324 7.68 -12.94 -3.55
N ASN A 325 8.94 -12.46 -3.67
CA ASN A 325 10.11 -13.13 -3.12
C ASN A 325 10.88 -12.32 -2.06
N PHE A 326 10.41 -11.11 -1.67
CA PHE A 326 11.10 -10.26 -0.71
C PHE A 326 10.17 -9.31 0.04
N LYS A 327 10.70 -8.76 1.14
CA LYS A 327 10.17 -7.60 1.85
C LYS A 327 11.33 -6.70 2.27
N ASP A 328 11.31 -5.44 1.86
CA ASP A 328 12.11 -4.41 2.52
C ASP A 328 11.38 -3.94 3.78
N PHE A 329 12.01 -4.12 4.92
CA PHE A 329 11.51 -3.59 6.18
C PHE A 329 12.25 -2.29 6.49
N ASN A 330 11.57 -1.17 6.35
CA ASN A 330 12.18 0.13 6.55
C ASN A 330 11.89 0.69 7.95
N ILE A 331 12.95 1.25 8.58
CA ILE A 331 12.84 2.15 9.71
C ILE A 331 13.25 3.54 9.21
N ASN A 332 12.27 4.45 9.13
CA ASN A 332 12.46 5.80 8.58
C ASN A 332 12.47 6.82 9.71
N LEU A 333 13.46 7.69 9.71
CA LEU A 333 13.59 8.77 10.70
C LEU A 333 13.78 10.11 9.97
N GLN A 334 13.00 11.11 10.39
CA GLN A 334 13.28 12.48 10.05
C GLN A 334 14.19 13.06 11.14
N LEU A 335 15.40 13.43 10.74
CA LEU A 335 16.43 13.92 11.65
C LEU A 335 16.33 15.43 11.85
N THR A 336 16.84 15.89 12.99
CA THR A 336 17.26 17.29 13.19
C THR A 336 18.71 17.48 12.69
N SER A 337 19.22 18.72 12.68
CA SER A 337 20.64 18.99 12.42
C SER A 337 21.55 18.29 13.43
N SER A 338 21.12 18.20 14.71
CA SER A 338 21.83 17.44 15.75
C SER A 338 21.79 15.93 15.45
N GLY A 339 20.63 15.41 15.02
CA GLY A 339 20.48 14.02 14.63
C GLY A 339 21.35 13.64 13.42
N ARG A 340 21.48 14.55 12.45
CA ARG A 340 22.39 14.34 11.32
C ARG A 340 23.83 14.07 11.78
N ARG A 341 24.34 14.87 12.74
CA ARG A 341 25.69 14.68 13.30
C ARG A 341 25.83 13.41 14.14
N ASN A 342 24.71 12.88 14.63
CA ASN A 342 24.64 11.69 15.46
C ASN A 342 24.09 10.45 14.74
N ALA A 343 24.09 10.43 13.39
CA ALA A 343 23.48 9.36 12.61
C ALA A 343 23.97 7.95 13.01
N SER A 344 25.28 7.75 13.20
CA SER A 344 25.84 6.46 13.64
C SER A 344 25.38 6.07 15.05
N ASN A 345 25.26 7.04 15.98
CA ASN A 345 24.72 6.78 17.31
C ASN A 345 23.24 6.39 17.24
N ILE A 346 22.46 7.04 16.38
CA ILE A 346 21.03 6.67 16.16
C ILE A 346 20.92 5.24 15.66
N VAL A 347 21.75 4.83 14.69
CA VAL A 347 21.81 3.44 14.20
C VAL A 347 22.16 2.47 15.32
N GLN A 348 23.12 2.79 16.19
CA GLN A 348 23.45 1.99 17.37
C GLN A 348 22.22 1.81 18.28
N TRP A 349 21.48 2.90 18.56
CA TRP A 349 20.26 2.85 19.38
C TRP A 349 19.19 1.96 18.75
N ILE A 350 19.02 2.02 17.42
CA ILE A 350 18.06 1.18 16.69
C ILE A 350 18.42 -0.29 16.84
N PHE A 351 19.67 -0.69 16.59
CA PHE A 351 20.08 -2.09 16.72
C PHE A 351 20.04 -2.56 18.17
N ALA A 352 20.38 -1.72 19.15
CA ALA A 352 20.20 -2.06 20.57
C ALA A 352 18.73 -2.30 20.91
N TYR A 353 17.81 -1.52 20.32
CA TYR A 353 16.37 -1.70 20.54
C TYR A 353 15.83 -2.95 19.84
N ILE A 354 16.33 -3.29 18.64
CA ILE A 354 15.98 -4.55 17.95
C ILE A 354 16.38 -5.74 18.83
N ARG A 355 17.60 -5.76 19.37
CA ARG A 355 18.05 -6.82 20.29
C ARG A 355 17.19 -6.89 21.56
N LYS A 356 16.76 -5.76 22.09
CA LYS A 356 15.83 -5.73 23.23
C LYS A 356 14.46 -6.32 22.87
N ILE A 357 13.94 -6.03 21.67
CA ILE A 357 12.70 -6.64 21.19
C ILE A 357 12.86 -8.15 21.04
N GLU A 358 13.99 -8.62 20.50
CA GLU A 358 14.30 -10.06 20.38
C GLU A 358 14.29 -10.74 21.74
N ALA A 359 14.92 -10.13 22.74
CA ALA A 359 15.07 -10.71 24.08
C ALA A 359 13.77 -10.70 24.90
N GLU A 360 12.98 -9.61 24.83
CA GLU A 360 11.90 -9.35 25.77
C GLU A 360 10.57 -8.95 25.09
N GLY A 361 10.56 -8.71 23.78
CA GLY A 361 9.45 -8.11 23.05
C GLY A 361 8.43 -9.12 22.53
N VAL A 362 8.91 -10.28 22.10
CA VAL A 362 8.12 -11.31 21.42
C VAL A 362 7.36 -12.15 22.45
N ILE A 363 6.26 -11.60 22.94
CA ILE A 363 5.39 -12.24 23.95
C ILE A 363 3.91 -12.06 23.60
N ASP A 364 3.11 -13.05 23.99
CA ASP A 364 1.71 -13.20 23.53
C ASP A 364 0.81 -12.04 23.94
N TRP A 365 0.91 -11.49 25.14
CA TRP A 365 0.00 -10.43 25.55
C TRP A 365 0.17 -9.14 24.73
N ARG A 366 1.39 -8.80 24.26
CA ARG A 366 1.61 -7.63 23.40
C ARG A 366 1.01 -7.85 22.00
N TYR A 367 1.17 -9.07 21.51
CA TYR A 367 0.56 -9.47 20.25
C TYR A 367 -0.97 -9.44 20.36
N GLU A 368 -1.52 -9.94 21.47
CA GLU A 368 -2.96 -9.97 21.72
C GLU A 368 -3.57 -8.56 21.79
N GLU A 369 -2.91 -7.60 22.46
CA GLU A 369 -3.35 -6.21 22.43
C GLU A 369 -3.40 -5.63 21.00
N ARG A 370 -2.40 -5.96 20.17
CA ARG A 370 -2.40 -5.56 18.76
C ARG A 370 -3.50 -6.25 17.98
N ARG A 371 -3.70 -7.55 18.20
CA ARG A 371 -4.78 -8.33 17.59
C ARG A 371 -6.14 -7.73 17.89
N ILE A 372 -6.42 -7.45 19.16
CA ILE A 372 -7.67 -6.84 19.60
C ILE A 372 -7.92 -5.49 18.89
N THR A 373 -6.92 -4.62 18.85
CA THR A 373 -7.07 -3.31 18.18
C THR A 373 -7.28 -3.44 16.68
N THR A 374 -6.62 -4.40 16.04
CA THR A 374 -6.76 -4.67 14.61
C THR A 374 -8.14 -5.26 14.29
N GLU A 375 -8.60 -6.22 15.11
CA GLU A 375 -9.94 -6.81 14.99
C GLU A 375 -11.04 -5.76 15.17
N MET A 376 -10.91 -4.87 16.14
CA MET A 376 -11.84 -3.75 16.31
C MET A 376 -11.88 -2.85 15.08
N SER A 377 -10.72 -2.57 14.48
CA SER A 377 -10.66 -1.76 13.25
C SER A 377 -11.40 -2.44 12.10
N PHE A 378 -11.38 -3.76 12.03
CA PHE A 378 -12.16 -4.53 11.05
C PHE A 378 -13.65 -4.52 11.36
N LEU A 379 -14.03 -4.85 12.62
CA LEU A 379 -15.44 -5.01 13.00
C LEU A 379 -16.25 -3.71 12.88
N TYR A 380 -15.60 -2.57 13.15
CA TYR A 380 -16.23 -1.26 13.23
C TYR A 380 -15.70 -0.26 12.19
N GLN A 381 -15.22 -0.78 11.04
CA GLN A 381 -14.85 0.05 9.92
C GLN A 381 -16.08 0.68 9.26
N GLU A 382 -15.92 1.87 8.73
CA GLU A 382 -16.93 2.51 7.92
C GLU A 382 -17.07 1.79 6.56
N PRO A 383 -18.27 1.78 5.97
CA PRO A 383 -18.46 1.18 4.65
C PRO A 383 -17.58 1.85 3.60
N THR A 384 -16.68 1.09 3.00
CA THR A 384 -15.84 1.57 1.89
C THR A 384 -16.70 1.83 0.65
N PRO A 385 -16.50 2.96 -0.05
CA PRO A 385 -17.17 3.22 -1.34
C PRO A 385 -16.93 2.10 -2.35
N VAL A 386 -17.91 1.78 -3.18
CA VAL A 386 -17.86 0.60 -4.07
C VAL A 386 -16.65 0.60 -5.03
N GLY A 387 -16.20 1.78 -5.50
CA GLY A 387 -15.03 1.89 -6.37
C GLY A 387 -13.73 1.52 -5.65
N GLU A 388 -13.53 2.06 -4.44
CA GLU A 388 -12.37 1.76 -3.60
C GLU A 388 -12.38 0.31 -3.15
N LEU A 389 -13.56 -0.20 -2.75
CA LEU A 389 -13.74 -1.60 -2.37
C LEU A 389 -13.36 -2.54 -3.52
N ALA A 390 -13.85 -2.30 -4.73
CA ALA A 390 -13.53 -3.12 -5.89
C ALA A 390 -12.04 -3.12 -6.19
N ASN A 391 -11.39 -1.93 -6.13
CA ASN A 391 -9.95 -1.80 -6.33
C ASN A 391 -9.15 -2.60 -5.27
N GLN A 392 -9.46 -2.45 -4.00
CA GLN A 392 -8.80 -3.19 -2.92
C GLN A 392 -8.97 -4.70 -3.07
N LEU A 393 -10.21 -5.17 -3.28
CA LEU A 393 -10.52 -6.60 -3.35
C LEU A 393 -9.88 -7.31 -4.55
N SER A 394 -9.74 -6.63 -5.69
CA SER A 394 -9.10 -7.22 -6.87
C SER A 394 -7.60 -7.50 -6.64
N VAL A 395 -6.93 -6.67 -5.86
CA VAL A 395 -5.53 -6.88 -5.43
C VAL A 395 -5.44 -7.91 -4.32
N ASN A 396 -6.30 -7.80 -3.30
CA ASN A 396 -6.35 -8.75 -2.18
C ASN A 396 -6.54 -10.21 -2.65
N ALA A 397 -7.25 -10.41 -3.77
CA ALA A 397 -7.46 -11.72 -4.38
C ALA A 397 -6.16 -12.42 -4.88
N PHE A 398 -5.03 -11.72 -4.93
CA PHE A 398 -3.72 -12.30 -5.18
C PHE A 398 -2.96 -12.66 -3.91
N HIS A 399 -3.23 -11.99 -2.79
CA HIS A 399 -2.47 -12.12 -1.54
C HIS A 399 -3.17 -12.98 -0.50
N TYR A 400 -4.51 -13.08 -0.56
CA TYR A 400 -5.31 -13.73 0.48
C TYR A 400 -6.14 -14.89 -0.08
N ARG A 401 -6.51 -15.79 0.80
CA ARG A 401 -7.52 -16.80 0.49
C ARG A 401 -8.87 -16.14 0.23
N GLN A 402 -9.75 -16.83 -0.48
CA GLN A 402 -11.06 -16.29 -0.86
C GLN A 402 -11.92 -15.89 0.36
N GLU A 403 -11.90 -16.68 1.44
CA GLU A 403 -12.59 -16.35 2.68
C GLU A 403 -12.07 -15.09 3.36
N ASP A 404 -10.79 -14.76 3.14
CA ASP A 404 -10.09 -13.64 3.76
C ASP A 404 -10.06 -12.37 2.89
N ALA A 405 -10.79 -12.34 1.78
CA ALA A 405 -10.76 -11.22 0.83
C ALA A 405 -10.89 -9.83 1.50
N LEU A 406 -11.74 -9.72 2.54
CA LEU A 406 -11.93 -8.51 3.35
C LEU A 406 -11.07 -8.51 4.62
N TYR A 407 -10.86 -9.69 5.21
CA TYR A 407 -10.28 -9.84 6.55
C TYR A 407 -8.76 -9.99 6.52
N GLY A 408 -8.19 -10.37 5.38
CA GLY A 408 -6.76 -10.68 5.26
C GLY A 408 -5.83 -9.57 5.79
N ASP A 409 -6.18 -8.29 5.59
CA ASP A 409 -5.42 -7.16 6.14
C ASP A 409 -5.45 -7.06 7.67
N TYR A 410 -6.45 -7.67 8.31
CA TYR A 410 -6.71 -7.58 9.75
C TYR A 410 -6.43 -8.89 10.50
N ARG A 411 -6.23 -10.00 9.79
CA ARG A 411 -6.11 -11.34 10.36
C ARG A 411 -4.86 -11.47 11.22
N MET A 412 -5.02 -11.92 12.47
CA MET A 412 -3.94 -12.14 13.44
C MET A 412 -4.25 -13.42 14.27
N ASP A 413 -3.87 -14.60 13.74
CA ASP A 413 -4.27 -15.91 14.27
C ASP A 413 -3.43 -16.39 15.47
N GLY A 414 -2.46 -15.60 15.91
CA GLY A 414 -1.57 -15.93 17.02
C GLY A 414 -0.10 -15.60 16.70
N LEU A 415 0.69 -15.43 17.73
CA LEU A 415 2.09 -15.06 17.59
C LEU A 415 2.94 -16.26 17.17
N ASN A 416 3.59 -16.16 16.02
CA ASN A 416 4.60 -17.12 15.59
C ASN A 416 5.97 -16.75 16.20
N HIS A 417 6.24 -17.24 17.42
CA HIS A 417 7.47 -16.94 18.17
C HIS A 417 8.75 -17.32 17.42
N VAL A 418 8.74 -18.47 16.75
CA VAL A 418 9.93 -18.96 16.04
C VAL A 418 10.24 -18.05 14.86
N TYR A 419 9.21 -17.73 14.07
CA TYR A 419 9.37 -16.87 12.91
C TYR A 419 9.73 -15.44 13.30
N ALA A 420 9.10 -14.88 14.34
CA ALA A 420 9.43 -13.55 14.85
C ALA A 420 10.89 -13.43 15.30
N LYS A 421 11.39 -14.41 16.04
CA LYS A 421 12.81 -14.45 16.45
C LYS A 421 13.74 -14.57 15.25
N ARG A 422 13.42 -15.42 14.28
CA ARG A 422 14.19 -15.55 13.04
C ARG A 422 14.28 -14.22 12.30
N LEU A 423 13.16 -13.52 12.11
CA LEU A 423 13.15 -12.21 11.45
C LEU A 423 14.03 -11.18 12.19
N LEU A 424 13.94 -11.12 13.53
CA LEU A 424 14.73 -10.20 14.34
C LEU A 424 16.24 -10.54 14.28
N GLN A 425 16.61 -11.81 14.19
CA GLN A 425 18.00 -12.26 14.01
C GLN A 425 18.58 -11.87 12.64
N GLU A 426 17.74 -11.74 11.62
CA GLU A 426 18.13 -11.23 10.30
C GLU A 426 18.27 -9.70 10.29
N MET A 427 17.69 -8.98 11.25
CA MET A 427 17.76 -7.52 11.35
C MET A 427 19.08 -7.04 11.97
N THR A 428 20.18 -7.27 11.27
CA THR A 428 21.54 -6.95 11.70
C THR A 428 22.21 -5.86 10.84
N ALA A 429 23.30 -5.29 11.35
CA ALA A 429 24.09 -4.31 10.59
C ALA A 429 24.70 -4.93 9.31
N GLN A 430 25.06 -6.21 9.32
CA GLN A 430 25.56 -6.94 8.15
C GLN A 430 24.52 -7.07 7.06
N ASN A 431 23.25 -7.16 7.44
CA ASN A 431 22.15 -7.31 6.51
C ASN A 431 21.47 -5.97 6.15
N ALA A 432 21.83 -4.88 6.85
CA ALA A 432 21.19 -3.59 6.67
C ALA A 432 21.75 -2.81 5.48
N ARG A 433 20.90 -1.97 4.90
CA ARG A 433 21.24 -0.90 3.98
C ARG A 433 20.83 0.41 4.64
N ILE A 434 21.80 1.26 4.98
CA ILE A 434 21.58 2.47 5.76
C ILE A 434 21.67 3.67 4.83
N THR A 435 20.54 4.29 4.53
CA THR A 435 20.48 5.46 3.66
C THR A 435 20.44 6.74 4.49
N LEU A 436 21.43 7.62 4.28
CA LEU A 436 21.50 8.94 4.88
C LEU A 436 21.27 10.00 3.81
N VAL A 437 20.20 10.75 3.94
CA VAL A 437 19.88 11.89 3.07
C VAL A 437 20.25 13.17 3.80
N ALA A 438 21.22 13.91 3.28
CA ALA A 438 21.64 15.20 3.84
C ALA A 438 22.36 16.05 2.79
N PRO A 439 22.30 17.39 2.86
CA PRO A 439 22.94 18.27 1.87
C PRO A 439 24.47 18.28 1.96
N ASP A 440 25.04 17.91 3.09
CA ASP A 440 26.47 17.93 3.42
C ASP A 440 27.17 16.57 3.26
N VAL A 441 26.52 15.60 2.60
CA VAL A 441 27.16 14.31 2.30
C VAL A 441 28.09 14.43 1.10
N GLU A 442 29.21 13.72 1.17
CA GLU A 442 30.11 13.54 0.02
C GLU A 442 29.53 12.45 -0.88
N THR A 443 29.58 12.68 -2.18
CA THR A 443 29.07 11.81 -3.22
C THR A 443 30.08 11.63 -4.34
N ASP A 444 30.15 10.43 -4.91
CA ASP A 444 31.09 10.06 -5.99
C ASP A 444 30.37 9.47 -7.23
N ARG A 445 29.06 9.38 -7.18
CA ARG A 445 28.22 8.77 -8.22
C ARG A 445 26.97 9.60 -8.48
N VAL A 446 26.41 9.40 -9.67
CA VAL A 446 25.12 9.99 -10.06
C VAL A 446 24.20 8.85 -10.53
N ALA A 447 23.06 8.71 -9.89
CA ALA A 447 22.03 7.79 -10.36
C ALA A 447 21.42 8.36 -11.64
N PRO A 448 21.34 7.54 -12.73
CA PRO A 448 20.76 7.98 -13.99
C PRO A 448 19.29 8.32 -13.82
N ILE A 449 18.69 8.91 -14.85
CA ILE A 449 17.26 9.24 -14.97
C ILE A 449 16.87 10.48 -14.15
N TYR A 450 17.07 10.48 -12.83
CA TYR A 450 16.76 11.62 -11.95
C TYR A 450 18.01 12.43 -11.54
N ASN A 451 19.18 12.08 -12.05
CA ASN A 451 20.45 12.76 -11.78
C ASN A 451 20.71 13.00 -10.28
N THR A 452 20.52 11.95 -9.48
CA THR A 452 20.67 12.03 -8.03
C THR A 452 22.09 11.70 -7.62
N GLU A 453 22.77 12.65 -6.99
CA GLU A 453 24.12 12.44 -6.45
C GLU A 453 24.05 11.51 -5.23
N TYR A 454 24.92 10.48 -5.21
CA TYR A 454 24.99 9.52 -4.10
C TYR A 454 26.39 8.91 -3.97
N ALA A 455 26.63 8.24 -2.85
CA ALA A 455 27.80 7.38 -2.61
C ALA A 455 27.37 6.10 -1.90
N ILE A 456 28.15 5.03 -2.07
CA ILE A 456 28.00 3.78 -1.32
C ILE A 456 29.31 3.46 -0.64
N GLU A 457 29.24 3.18 0.66
CA GLU A 457 30.39 2.80 1.48
C GLU A 457 30.04 1.57 2.31
N ALA A 458 30.96 0.63 2.45
CA ALA A 458 30.79 -0.47 3.38
C ALA A 458 30.74 0.06 4.82
N ILE A 459 29.92 -0.55 5.66
CA ILE A 459 29.96 -0.30 7.12
C ILE A 459 31.32 -0.74 7.63
N SER A 460 32.08 0.18 8.21
CA SER A 460 33.42 -0.11 8.71
C SER A 460 33.39 -1.07 9.91
N GLN A 461 34.53 -1.74 10.19
CA GLN A 461 34.64 -2.63 11.34
C GLN A 461 34.33 -1.91 12.67
N LEU A 462 34.77 -0.66 12.82
CA LEU A 462 34.45 0.15 13.99
C LEU A 462 32.95 0.42 14.12
N GLN A 463 32.28 0.69 13.01
CA GLN A 463 30.82 0.86 13.01
C GLN A 463 30.09 -0.45 13.30
N HIS A 464 30.55 -1.59 12.79
CA HIS A 464 29.99 -2.91 13.16
C HIS A 464 30.11 -3.16 14.66
N GLN A 465 31.26 -2.84 15.27
CA GLN A 465 31.46 -2.94 16.73
C GLN A 465 30.49 -1.98 17.47
N LEU A 466 30.39 -0.73 17.00
CA LEU A 466 29.46 0.24 17.58
C LEU A 466 28.01 -0.25 17.50
N PHE A 467 27.53 -0.73 16.35
CA PHE A 467 26.16 -1.18 16.14
C PHE A 467 25.82 -2.47 16.89
N SER A 468 26.82 -3.27 17.19
CA SER A 468 26.68 -4.49 18.02
C SER A 468 26.65 -4.19 19.53
N SER A 469 27.15 -3.03 19.95
CA SER A 469 27.18 -2.62 21.34
C SER A 469 25.86 -1.97 21.79
N THR A 470 25.62 -1.95 23.10
CA THR A 470 24.54 -1.19 23.70
C THR A 470 25.05 0.19 24.13
N PRO A 471 24.35 1.28 23.79
CA PRO A 471 24.77 2.63 24.27
C PRO A 471 24.82 2.68 25.80
N GLU A 472 25.82 3.38 26.38
CA GLU A 472 25.98 3.49 27.84
C GLU A 472 24.72 4.00 28.55
N ASN A 473 24.00 4.95 27.94
CA ASN A 473 22.77 5.53 28.48
C ASN A 473 21.51 4.97 27.83
N PHE A 474 21.54 3.72 27.39
CA PHE A 474 20.38 3.09 26.76
C PHE A 474 19.26 2.84 27.78
N CYS A 475 18.20 3.63 27.67
CA CYS A 475 17.07 3.61 28.62
C CYS A 475 15.74 3.22 27.98
N CYS A 476 15.78 2.65 26.76
CA CYS A 476 14.55 2.26 26.08
C CYS A 476 13.86 1.08 26.77
N GLY A 477 12.54 1.21 26.92
CA GLY A 477 11.64 0.16 27.36
C GLY A 477 10.74 -0.28 26.22
N LEU A 478 10.02 -1.36 26.44
CA LEU A 478 8.98 -1.87 25.55
C LEU A 478 7.60 -1.41 25.99
N PRO A 479 6.57 -1.46 25.09
CA PRO A 479 5.21 -1.12 25.45
C PRO A 479 4.75 -1.88 26.70
N LYS A 480 4.16 -1.14 27.65
CA LYS A 480 3.49 -1.71 28.82
C LYS A 480 2.04 -2.03 28.47
N PRO A 481 1.36 -2.92 29.23
CA PRO A 481 -0.05 -3.18 29.02
C PRO A 481 -0.88 -1.90 28.95
N ASN A 482 -1.74 -1.82 27.94
CA ASN A 482 -2.62 -0.66 27.77
C ASN A 482 -3.83 -0.78 28.69
N ARG A 483 -3.81 -0.05 29.81
CA ARG A 483 -4.90 -0.04 30.79
C ARG A 483 -6.26 0.43 30.25
N PHE A 484 -6.28 1.07 29.09
CA PHE A 484 -7.50 1.55 28.44
C PHE A 484 -8.08 0.53 27.47
N LEU A 485 -7.34 -0.54 27.15
CA LEU A 485 -7.83 -1.60 26.29
C LEU A 485 -8.75 -2.51 27.09
N ASN A 486 -10.03 -2.50 26.72
CA ASN A 486 -11.04 -3.37 27.29
C ASN A 486 -11.27 -4.57 26.35
N SER A 487 -11.58 -5.74 26.89
CA SER A 487 -11.97 -6.91 26.10
C SER A 487 -13.44 -6.87 25.62
N ARG A 488 -14.22 -5.92 26.10
CA ARG A 488 -15.64 -5.75 25.73
C ARG A 488 -15.80 -4.51 24.86
N PHE A 489 -15.89 -4.73 23.56
CA PHE A 489 -16.02 -3.67 22.54
C PHE A 489 -17.38 -3.68 21.85
N ALA A 490 -18.42 -4.22 22.50
CA ALA A 490 -19.76 -4.11 21.99
C ALA A 490 -20.25 -2.65 22.12
N PRO A 491 -20.94 -2.11 21.11
CA PRO A 491 -21.63 -0.84 21.24
C PRO A 491 -22.62 -0.90 22.40
N LEU A 492 -22.75 0.19 23.15
CA LEU A 492 -23.75 0.30 24.21
C LEU A 492 -25.16 0.06 23.64
N GLU A 493 -26.04 -0.52 24.46
CA GLU A 493 -27.45 -0.64 24.12
C GLU A 493 -28.05 0.75 23.90
N LEU A 494 -28.99 0.84 22.94
CA LEU A 494 -29.66 2.10 22.68
C LEU A 494 -30.65 2.40 23.78
N GLU A 495 -30.43 3.53 24.44
CA GLU A 495 -31.40 4.07 25.39
C GLU A 495 -32.61 4.69 24.66
N ALA A 496 -33.73 4.83 25.38
CA ALA A 496 -34.87 5.58 24.87
C ALA A 496 -34.46 7.03 24.66
N GLY A 497 -34.61 7.57 23.46
CA GLY A 497 -34.19 8.93 23.14
C GLY A 497 -34.42 9.32 21.68
N GLY A 498 -34.26 10.59 21.37
CA GLY A 498 -34.39 11.15 20.03
C GLY A 498 -33.10 11.17 19.21
N SER A 499 -33.16 11.77 18.06
CA SER A 499 -32.02 12.02 17.17
C SER A 499 -31.31 13.36 17.46
N LEU A 500 -31.76 14.11 18.46
CA LEU A 500 -31.16 15.38 18.87
C LEU A 500 -30.43 15.22 20.22
N PRO A 501 -29.38 16.00 20.46
CA PRO A 501 -28.69 16.01 21.74
C PRO A 501 -29.61 16.42 22.89
N ASN A 502 -29.51 15.74 24.02
CA ASN A 502 -30.22 16.07 25.26
C ASN A 502 -29.30 16.86 26.18
N LEU A 503 -29.81 17.93 26.76
CA LEU A 503 -29.11 18.69 27.81
C LEU A 503 -29.20 17.89 29.10
N ILE A 504 -28.07 17.36 29.57
CA ILE A 504 -28.00 16.50 30.78
C ILE A 504 -27.47 17.25 32.01
N GLU A 505 -26.78 18.37 31.79
CA GLU A 505 -26.37 19.29 32.85
C GLU A 505 -26.45 20.72 32.34
N ASP A 506 -27.08 21.60 33.10
CA ASP A 506 -27.19 23.04 32.86
C ASP A 506 -26.85 23.83 34.10
N SER A 507 -25.63 24.30 34.14
CA SER A 507 -25.14 25.16 35.25
C SER A 507 -24.47 26.41 34.65
N PRO A 508 -24.26 27.46 35.46
CA PRO A 508 -23.61 28.69 34.99
C PRO A 508 -22.22 28.47 34.39
N GLN A 509 -21.54 27.38 34.78
CA GLN A 509 -20.18 27.05 34.36
C GLN A 509 -20.12 25.96 33.28
N LEU A 510 -21.16 25.13 33.17
CA LEU A 510 -21.14 23.95 32.26
C LEU A 510 -22.53 23.69 31.70
N GLN A 511 -22.59 23.58 30.37
CA GLN A 511 -23.70 22.92 29.70
C GLN A 511 -23.17 21.64 29.05
N LEU A 512 -23.71 20.49 29.46
CA LEU A 512 -23.33 19.19 28.94
C LEU A 512 -24.47 18.59 28.12
N TRP A 513 -24.21 18.41 26.83
CA TRP A 513 -25.16 17.82 25.89
C TRP A 513 -24.72 16.41 25.55
N HIS A 514 -25.63 15.46 25.53
CA HIS A 514 -25.36 14.07 25.19
C HIS A 514 -26.25 13.62 24.03
N LEU A 515 -25.64 12.94 23.07
CA LEU A 515 -26.33 12.23 21.98
C LEU A 515 -25.76 10.84 21.84
N GLN A 516 -26.61 9.81 21.92
CA GLN A 516 -26.23 8.45 21.56
C GLN A 516 -26.47 8.25 20.07
N ASP A 517 -25.39 7.98 19.32
CA ASP A 517 -25.45 7.70 17.88
C ASP A 517 -26.25 6.41 17.63
N ARG A 518 -27.24 6.48 16.73
CA ARG A 518 -28.14 5.39 16.38
C ARG A 518 -27.84 4.77 15.02
N ASP A 519 -27.07 5.48 14.19
CA ASP A 519 -26.84 5.12 12.79
C ASP A 519 -25.65 4.17 12.63
N PHE A 520 -24.49 4.51 13.22
CA PHE A 520 -23.26 3.78 12.98
C PHE A 520 -23.03 2.59 13.91
N ARG A 521 -23.60 2.59 15.11
CA ARG A 521 -23.53 1.47 16.08
C ARG A 521 -22.09 1.00 16.31
N VAL A 522 -21.18 1.93 16.56
CA VAL A 522 -19.76 1.66 16.84
C VAL A 522 -19.41 2.00 18.30
N PRO A 523 -18.46 1.29 18.93
CA PRO A 523 -18.03 1.57 20.31
C PRO A 523 -17.06 2.77 20.35
N LYS A 524 -17.47 3.89 19.75
CA LYS A 524 -16.71 5.13 19.69
C LYS A 524 -17.52 6.26 20.31
N GLY A 525 -16.83 7.22 20.91
CA GLY A 525 -17.41 8.46 21.41
C GLY A 525 -16.68 9.66 20.86
N HIS A 526 -17.41 10.74 20.63
CA HIS A 526 -16.87 12.04 20.23
C HIS A 526 -17.16 13.03 21.35
N ILE A 527 -16.15 13.82 21.73
CA ILE A 527 -16.27 14.89 22.70
C ILE A 527 -15.98 16.20 22.00
N TYR A 528 -16.98 17.09 21.95
CA TYR A 528 -16.84 18.43 21.44
C TYR A 528 -16.82 19.40 22.61
N LEU A 529 -15.73 20.13 22.78
CA LEU A 529 -15.56 21.08 23.88
C LEU A 529 -15.51 22.51 23.34
N SER A 530 -16.46 23.34 23.76
CA SER A 530 -16.48 24.77 23.48
C SER A 530 -16.21 25.55 24.75
N LEU A 531 -15.10 26.28 24.79
CA LEU A 531 -14.69 27.08 25.93
C LEU A 531 -14.95 28.56 25.63
N LYS A 532 -15.78 29.22 26.48
CA LYS A 532 -15.96 30.68 26.44
C LYS A 532 -14.93 31.31 27.37
N LEU A 533 -13.87 31.84 26.79
CA LEU A 533 -12.75 32.43 27.54
C LEU A 533 -12.65 33.93 27.24
N PRO A 534 -13.33 34.82 28.02
CA PRO A 534 -13.27 36.27 27.77
C PRO A 534 -11.85 36.84 27.81
N ALA A 535 -10.95 36.22 28.60
CA ALA A 535 -9.56 36.63 28.69
C ALA A 535 -8.78 36.46 27.36
N VAL A 536 -9.24 35.61 26.42
CA VAL A 536 -8.57 35.39 25.12
C VAL A 536 -8.58 36.66 24.27
N THR A 537 -9.65 37.46 24.33
CA THR A 537 -9.80 38.70 23.56
C THR A 537 -9.11 39.92 24.18
N ASN A 538 -8.58 39.80 25.43
CA ASN A 538 -8.00 40.92 26.15
C ASN A 538 -6.61 41.35 25.65
N SER A 539 -5.89 40.48 24.96
CA SER A 539 -4.61 40.80 24.33
C SER A 539 -4.26 39.87 23.16
N ALA A 540 -3.43 40.36 22.23
CA ALA A 540 -2.89 39.54 21.16
C ALA A 540 -2.09 38.33 21.68
N PHE A 541 -1.42 38.46 22.82
CA PHE A 541 -0.68 37.38 23.48
C PHE A 541 -1.63 36.26 23.96
N ASN A 542 -2.71 36.63 24.68
CA ASN A 542 -3.70 35.66 25.15
C ASN A 542 -4.39 34.95 23.98
N PHE A 543 -4.68 35.68 22.88
CA PHE A 543 -5.24 35.10 21.68
C PHE A 543 -4.28 34.11 21.01
N ALA A 544 -2.99 34.42 20.95
CA ALA A 544 -1.97 33.52 20.39
C ALA A 544 -1.82 32.25 21.24
N ILE A 545 -1.78 32.37 22.59
CA ILE A 545 -1.68 31.20 23.50
C ILE A 545 -2.92 30.29 23.39
N ALA A 546 -4.11 30.86 23.25
CA ALA A 546 -5.33 30.05 23.11
C ALA A 546 -5.41 29.25 21.81
N ARG A 547 -4.57 29.56 20.82
CA ARG A 547 -4.45 28.81 19.56
C ARG A 547 -3.37 27.74 19.57
N LEU A 548 -2.46 27.74 20.53
CA LEU A 548 -1.45 26.71 20.75
C LEU A 548 -2.03 25.54 21.55
#